data_8051d5629283eb2c0d6d8a6b2d906b09
#
_entry.id   8051d5629283eb2c0d6d8a6b2d906b09
#
_cell.length_a   1.000
_cell.length_b   1.000
_cell.length_c   1.000
_cell.angle_alpha   90.00
_cell.angle_beta   90.00
_cell.angle_gamma   90.00
#
_symmetry.space_group_name_H-M   'P 1'
#
loop_
_entity.id
_entity.type
_entity.pdbx_description
1 polymer ?
#
loop_
_entity_poly.entity_id
_entity_poly.type
_entity_poly.pdbx_seq_one_letter_code
_entity_poly.pdbx_strand_id
1 'polypeptide(L)'
;DITFQDMLNQWKIVPSKFASGLFKAKLKIGEEYVKEFKRSFDLKKAPGDNGRFWPLRKNEHRYHHELMNETGDLKDSISYQLYEGGGLMIYTDENKFRANGRRNDAFKSYAAFHNDPTGTWPPNIQRKFMGDSPLVELKAQLILYNLLKSII
;
A
#
# COMPACT_ATOMS: atom_id res chain seq x y z
N ASP A 1 -14.16 37.94 -24.13
CA ASP A 1 -13.89 37.01 -25.25
C ASP A 1 -12.47 36.46 -25.08
N ILE A 2 -12.31 35.14 -25.14
CA ILE A 2 -11.00 34.47 -25.10
C ILE A 2 -10.38 34.59 -26.49
N THR A 3 -9.19 35.15 -26.59
CA THR A 3 -8.50 35.24 -27.88
C THR A 3 -7.85 33.90 -28.24
N PHE A 4 -7.57 33.69 -29.52
CA PHE A 4 -6.83 32.50 -29.99
C PHE A 4 -5.45 32.38 -29.31
N GLN A 5 -4.78 33.53 -29.06
CA GLN A 5 -3.50 33.56 -28.35
C GLN A 5 -3.63 33.11 -26.88
N ASP A 6 -4.72 33.50 -26.20
CA ASP A 6 -5.00 33.04 -24.82
C ASP A 6 -5.22 31.52 -24.79
N MET A 7 -5.93 31.00 -25.77
CA MET A 7 -6.15 29.57 -25.91
C MET A 7 -4.82 28.82 -26.14
N LEU A 8 -3.95 29.29 -27.02
CA LEU A 8 -2.63 28.68 -27.24
C LEU A 8 -1.78 28.72 -25.98
N ASN A 9 -1.80 29.81 -25.23
CA ASN A 9 -1.06 29.93 -23.98
C ASN A 9 -1.58 28.95 -22.93
N GLN A 10 -2.90 28.77 -22.83
CA GLN A 10 -3.48 27.73 -21.96
C GLN A 10 -3.01 26.31 -22.35
N TRP A 11 -3.01 26.00 -23.64
CA TRP A 11 -2.52 24.68 -24.11
C TRP A 11 -1.06 24.43 -23.81
N LYS A 12 -0.21 25.43 -23.85
CA LYS A 12 1.23 25.31 -23.53
C LYS A 12 1.51 24.91 -22.08
N ILE A 13 0.64 25.29 -21.14
CA ILE A 13 0.80 24.98 -19.71
C ILE A 13 0.17 23.63 -19.30
N VAL A 14 -0.67 23.03 -20.14
CA VAL A 14 -1.34 21.74 -19.84
C VAL A 14 -0.35 20.62 -19.53
N PRO A 15 0.73 20.39 -20.28
CA PRO A 15 1.66 19.30 -19.98
C PRO A 15 2.29 19.43 -18.59
N SER A 16 2.70 20.64 -18.19
CA SER A 16 3.30 20.87 -16.87
C SER A 16 2.31 20.72 -15.72
N LYS A 17 1.08 21.21 -15.91
CA LYS A 17 -0.03 21.00 -14.96
C LYS A 17 -0.36 19.52 -14.81
N PHE A 18 -0.40 18.79 -15.91
CA PHE A 18 -0.63 17.35 -15.90
C PHE A 18 0.47 16.60 -15.15
N ALA A 19 1.74 16.88 -15.45
CA ALA A 19 2.88 16.24 -14.80
C ALA A 19 2.88 16.49 -13.27
N SER A 20 2.68 17.73 -12.86
CA SER A 20 2.59 18.09 -11.43
C SER A 20 1.38 17.45 -10.76
N GLY A 21 0.23 17.46 -11.42
CA GLY A 21 -0.98 16.81 -10.92
C GLY A 21 -0.85 15.30 -10.82
N LEU A 22 -0.21 14.66 -11.81
CA LEU A 22 0.03 13.23 -11.81
C LEU A 22 0.96 12.80 -10.66
N PHE A 23 1.98 13.59 -10.37
CA PHE A 23 2.84 13.35 -9.21
C PHE A 23 2.03 13.33 -7.91
N LYS A 24 1.23 14.37 -7.68
CA LYS A 24 0.35 14.46 -6.50
C LYS A 24 -0.69 13.33 -6.45
N ALA A 25 -1.26 12.96 -7.59
CA ALA A 25 -2.20 11.84 -7.69
C ALA A 25 -1.55 10.51 -7.30
N LYS A 26 -0.33 10.24 -7.74
CA LYS A 26 0.43 9.03 -7.36
C LYS A 26 0.69 8.97 -5.87
N LEU A 27 1.05 10.09 -5.22
CA LEU A 27 1.23 10.13 -3.76
C LEU A 27 -0.07 9.78 -3.04
N LYS A 28 -1.20 10.36 -3.45
CA LYS A 28 -2.52 10.03 -2.87
C LYS A 28 -2.89 8.56 -3.06
N ILE A 29 -2.62 7.99 -4.22
CA ILE A 29 -2.86 6.58 -4.49
C ILE A 29 -2.00 5.71 -3.55
N GLY A 30 -0.72 6.07 -3.36
CA GLY A 30 0.16 5.39 -2.41
C GLY A 30 -0.37 5.41 -0.98
N GLU A 31 -0.86 6.56 -0.53
CA GLU A 31 -1.50 6.72 0.78
C GLU A 31 -2.73 5.81 0.94
N GLU A 32 -3.59 5.74 -0.08
CA GLU A 32 -4.78 4.86 -0.05
C GLU A 32 -4.41 3.38 0.01
N TYR A 33 -3.36 2.93 -0.71
CA TYR A 33 -2.87 1.55 -0.61
C TYR A 33 -2.30 1.25 0.79
N VAL A 34 -1.46 2.12 1.32
CA VAL A 34 -0.90 1.95 2.67
C VAL A 34 -2.01 1.88 3.71
N LYS A 35 -3.00 2.77 3.61
CA LYS A 35 -4.16 2.79 4.51
C LYS A 35 -4.96 1.49 4.44
N GLU A 36 -5.24 0.99 3.25
CA GLU A 36 -5.99 -0.26 3.07
C GLU A 36 -5.22 -1.46 3.60
N PHE A 37 -3.91 -1.54 3.33
CA PHE A 37 -3.10 -2.65 3.83
C PHE A 37 -2.96 -2.62 5.36
N LYS A 38 -2.83 -1.45 5.97
CA LYS A 38 -2.87 -1.31 7.43
C LYS A 38 -4.22 -1.71 8.02
N ARG A 39 -5.32 -1.39 7.31
CA ARG A 39 -6.67 -1.80 7.70
C ARG A 39 -6.84 -3.32 7.75
N SER A 40 -6.10 -4.08 6.94
CA SER A 40 -6.09 -5.54 6.98
C SER A 40 -5.74 -6.08 8.37
N PHE A 41 -4.85 -5.42 9.11
CA PHE A 41 -4.49 -5.79 10.48
C PHE A 41 -5.63 -5.54 11.47
N ASP A 42 -6.36 -4.44 11.32
CA ASP A 42 -7.50 -4.13 12.20
C ASP A 42 -8.68 -5.07 11.95
N LEU A 43 -8.92 -5.40 10.69
CA LEU A 43 -10.00 -6.30 10.29
C LEU A 43 -9.62 -7.79 10.31
N LYS A 44 -8.33 -8.11 10.44
CA LYS A 44 -7.79 -9.50 10.43
C LYS A 44 -8.20 -10.25 9.17
N LYS A 45 -8.13 -9.59 8.02
CA LYS A 45 -8.46 -10.15 6.71
C LYS A 45 -7.53 -9.63 5.62
N ALA A 46 -7.51 -10.32 4.48
CA ALA A 46 -6.82 -9.85 3.28
C ALA A 46 -7.41 -8.52 2.79
N PRO A 47 -6.64 -7.71 2.02
CA PRO A 47 -7.12 -6.45 1.48
C PRO A 47 -8.39 -6.61 0.64
N GLY A 48 -9.20 -5.54 0.60
CA GLY A 48 -10.45 -5.49 -0.15
C GLY A 48 -11.67 -5.93 0.65
N ASP A 49 -12.85 -5.53 0.22
CA ASP A 49 -14.09 -5.80 0.92
C ASP A 49 -14.42 -7.29 0.96
N ASN A 50 -14.04 -8.05 -0.07
CA ASN A 50 -14.22 -9.49 -0.17
C ASN A 50 -12.98 -10.29 0.29
N GLY A 51 -12.03 -9.64 0.97
CA GLY A 51 -10.82 -10.30 1.46
C GLY A 51 -11.14 -11.42 2.45
N ARG A 52 -10.43 -12.55 2.32
CA ARG A 52 -10.57 -13.66 3.28
C ARG A 52 -10.10 -13.24 4.66
N PHE A 53 -10.86 -13.63 5.69
CA PHE A 53 -10.40 -13.51 7.07
C PHE A 53 -9.14 -14.36 7.30
N TRP A 54 -8.23 -13.85 8.13
CA TRP A 54 -7.03 -14.57 8.48
C TRP A 54 -7.35 -15.74 9.41
N PRO A 55 -6.76 -16.91 9.14
CA PRO A 55 -6.89 -18.04 10.06
C PRO A 55 -6.35 -17.70 11.45
N LEU A 56 -7.07 -18.08 12.48
CA LEU A 56 -6.67 -17.92 13.87
C LEU A 56 -5.46 -18.82 14.19
N ARG A 57 -4.73 -18.48 15.25
CA ARG A 57 -3.70 -19.35 15.84
C ARG A 57 -4.35 -20.52 16.56
N LYS A 58 -3.70 -21.67 16.58
CA LYS A 58 -4.23 -22.89 17.28
C LYS A 58 -4.54 -22.65 18.76
N ASN A 59 -3.76 -21.81 19.42
CA ASN A 59 -3.89 -21.53 20.86
C ASN A 59 -4.02 -20.02 21.07
N GLU A 60 -5.03 -19.38 20.45
CA GLU A 60 -5.24 -17.93 20.49
C GLU A 60 -5.24 -17.36 21.92
N HIS A 61 -5.83 -18.09 22.87
CA HIS A 61 -5.91 -17.71 24.29
C HIS A 61 -4.56 -17.59 25.02
N ARG A 62 -3.48 -18.14 24.43
CA ARG A 62 -2.13 -18.06 25.01
C ARG A 62 -1.37 -16.79 24.63
N TYR A 63 -1.92 -16.01 23.71
CA TYR A 63 -1.29 -14.81 23.20
C TYR A 63 -1.92 -13.57 23.79
N HIS A 64 -1.10 -12.66 24.30
CA HIS A 64 -1.53 -11.40 24.89
C HIS A 64 -1.57 -10.23 23.88
N HIS A 65 -1.33 -10.54 22.62
CA HIS A 65 -1.32 -9.54 21.54
C HIS A 65 -2.22 -9.99 20.39
N GLU A 66 -2.63 -9.02 19.59
CA GLU A 66 -3.46 -9.25 18.42
C GLU A 66 -2.74 -10.10 17.37
N LEU A 67 -3.52 -10.79 16.54
CA LEU A 67 -3.03 -11.60 15.44
C LEU A 67 -2.17 -10.73 14.48
N MET A 68 -0.92 -11.15 14.22
CA MET A 68 0.07 -10.46 13.41
C MET A 68 0.45 -9.03 13.88
N ASN A 69 0.11 -8.66 15.10
CA ASN A 69 0.35 -7.32 15.63
C ASN A 69 0.94 -7.36 17.05
N GLU A 70 2.06 -8.05 17.22
CA GLU A 70 2.73 -8.16 18.51
C GLU A 70 3.36 -6.83 18.93
N THR A 71 4.13 -6.20 18.05
CA THR A 71 4.82 -4.93 18.30
C THR A 71 4.27 -3.77 17.48
N GLY A 72 3.45 -4.04 16.48
CA GLY A 72 3.00 -3.08 15.49
C GLY A 72 3.99 -2.86 14.34
N ASP A 73 5.22 -3.38 14.45
CA ASP A 73 6.29 -3.10 13.49
C ASP A 73 5.92 -3.51 12.06
N LEU A 74 5.29 -4.67 11.87
CA LEU A 74 4.87 -5.13 10.55
C LEU A 74 3.82 -4.21 9.93
N LYS A 75 2.80 -3.81 10.68
CA LYS A 75 1.79 -2.86 10.24
C LYS A 75 2.40 -1.50 9.91
N ASP A 76 3.29 -1.02 10.77
CA ASP A 76 3.92 0.29 10.62
C ASP A 76 4.97 0.32 9.51
N SER A 77 5.54 -0.84 9.14
CA SER A 77 6.51 -0.96 8.06
C SER A 77 5.92 -0.72 6.67
N ILE A 78 4.60 -0.85 6.50
CA ILE A 78 3.95 -0.64 5.20
C ILE A 78 4.14 0.81 4.77
N SER A 79 4.79 0.99 3.63
CA SER A 79 5.21 2.28 3.11
C SER A 79 5.05 2.32 1.59
N TYR A 80 5.17 3.48 1.01
CA TYR A 80 5.18 3.66 -0.43
C TYR A 80 6.27 4.62 -0.88
N GLN A 81 6.71 4.48 -2.11
CA GLN A 81 7.62 5.42 -2.75
C GLN A 81 7.40 5.49 -4.25
N LEU A 82 7.77 6.62 -4.85
CA LEU A 82 7.88 6.77 -6.29
C LEU A 82 9.32 6.51 -6.71
N TYR A 83 9.54 5.80 -7.83
CA TYR A 83 10.88 5.65 -8.39
C TYR A 83 11.08 6.45 -9.67
N GLU A 84 12.34 6.51 -10.10
CA GLU A 84 12.69 7.03 -11.41
C GLU A 84 11.88 6.29 -12.49
N GLY A 85 11.32 7.06 -13.45
CA GLY A 85 10.35 6.54 -14.41
C GLY A 85 8.89 6.64 -13.97
N GLY A 86 8.64 7.09 -12.73
CA GLY A 86 7.31 7.47 -12.25
C GLY A 86 6.43 6.32 -11.80
N GLY A 87 7.01 5.14 -11.54
CA GLY A 87 6.32 4.02 -10.92
C GLY A 87 6.03 4.28 -9.44
N LEU A 88 4.93 3.73 -8.93
CA LEU A 88 4.57 3.70 -7.51
C LEU A 88 4.83 2.29 -6.96
N MET A 89 5.59 2.21 -5.88
CA MET A 89 5.84 0.96 -5.16
C MET A 89 5.27 1.03 -3.76
N ILE A 90 4.54 -0.01 -3.38
CA ILE A 90 4.11 -0.25 -2.00
C ILE A 90 4.97 -1.39 -1.47
N TYR A 91 5.58 -1.21 -0.31
CA TYR A 91 6.54 -2.15 0.26
C TYR A 91 6.50 -2.15 1.78
N THR A 92 7.18 -3.12 2.38
CA THR A 92 7.45 -3.15 3.81
C THR A 92 8.86 -2.64 4.08
N ASP A 93 8.96 -1.55 4.85
CA ASP A 93 10.24 -0.95 5.21
C ASP A 93 10.89 -1.72 6.36
N GLU A 94 11.93 -2.48 6.05
CA GLU A 94 12.66 -3.30 7.02
C GLU A 94 13.33 -2.49 8.13
N ASN A 95 13.64 -1.22 7.88
CA ASN A 95 14.25 -0.35 8.89
C ASN A 95 13.31 -0.01 10.04
N LYS A 96 12.01 -0.21 9.87
CA LYS A 96 10.99 0.00 10.90
C LYS A 96 10.82 -1.17 11.86
N PHE A 97 11.44 -2.31 11.58
CA PHE A 97 11.44 -3.44 12.52
C PHE A 97 12.41 -3.19 13.67
N ARG A 98 11.89 -3.24 14.89
CA ARG A 98 12.71 -3.07 16.09
C ARG A 98 13.69 -4.22 16.24
N ALA A 99 14.93 -3.89 16.57
CA ALA A 99 15.94 -4.88 16.90
C ALA A 99 15.63 -5.48 18.29
N ASN A 100 14.72 -6.40 18.39
CA ASN A 100 14.42 -7.14 19.63
C ASN A 100 15.51 -8.16 19.96
N GLY A 101 16.81 -7.74 19.99
CA GLY A 101 17.92 -8.58 20.39
C GLY A 101 18.16 -9.84 19.57
N ARG A 102 17.27 -10.20 18.70
CA ARG A 102 17.37 -11.32 17.77
C ARG A 102 17.72 -10.78 16.39
N ARG A 103 18.95 -10.38 16.22
CA ARG A 103 19.55 -10.17 14.90
C ARG A 103 19.58 -11.49 14.14
N ASN A 104 18.52 -11.76 13.45
CA ASN A 104 18.57 -12.78 12.41
C ASN A 104 18.03 -12.16 11.14
N ASP A 105 18.74 -12.37 10.04
CA ASP A 105 18.30 -12.09 8.67
C ASP A 105 16.94 -12.72 8.33
N ALA A 106 16.44 -13.59 9.20
CA ALA A 106 15.10 -14.14 9.18
C ALA A 106 13.97 -13.07 9.28
N PHE A 107 14.23 -11.89 9.84
CA PHE A 107 13.24 -10.81 9.90
C PHE A 107 12.98 -10.16 8.54
N LYS A 108 13.94 -10.18 7.64
CA LYS A 108 13.77 -9.66 6.28
C LYS A 108 12.69 -10.40 5.49
N SER A 109 12.47 -11.66 5.82
CA SER A 109 11.45 -12.48 5.17
C SER A 109 10.12 -12.53 5.92
N TYR A 110 10.01 -11.89 7.12
CA TYR A 110 8.83 -12.02 7.95
C TYR A 110 7.55 -11.52 7.27
N ALA A 111 7.62 -10.38 6.60
CA ALA A 111 6.51 -9.84 5.84
C ALA A 111 6.12 -10.76 4.67
N ALA A 112 7.10 -11.20 3.88
CA ALA A 112 6.90 -12.14 2.79
C ALA A 112 6.35 -13.48 3.30
N PHE A 113 6.87 -13.96 4.44
CA PHE A 113 6.46 -15.20 5.07
C PHE A 113 4.97 -15.26 5.42
N HIS A 114 4.38 -14.15 5.82
CA HIS A 114 2.95 -14.07 6.10
C HIS A 114 2.10 -13.74 4.88
N ASN A 115 2.63 -12.90 4.00
CA ASN A 115 1.88 -12.46 2.83
C ASN A 115 1.80 -13.55 1.75
N ASP A 116 2.91 -14.21 1.49
CA ASP A 116 3.03 -15.34 0.56
C ASP A 116 3.99 -16.40 1.12
N PRO A 117 3.51 -17.38 1.86
CA PRO A 117 4.33 -18.41 2.51
C PRO A 117 4.80 -19.51 1.54
N THR A 118 4.61 -19.35 0.23
CA THR A 118 5.07 -20.33 -0.75
C THR A 118 6.59 -20.51 -0.66
N GLY A 119 7.05 -21.76 -0.62
CA GLY A 119 8.47 -22.08 -0.46
C GLY A 119 9.01 -22.00 0.98
N THR A 120 8.18 -21.70 1.98
CA THR A 120 8.59 -21.74 3.39
C THR A 120 8.49 -23.15 3.97
N TRP A 121 9.40 -23.50 4.89
CA TRP A 121 9.33 -24.73 5.63
C TRP A 121 9.51 -24.49 7.14
N PRO A 122 8.62 -25.04 7.97
CA PRO A 122 7.36 -25.72 7.65
C PRO A 122 6.36 -24.79 6.96
N PRO A 123 5.43 -25.33 6.16
CA PRO A 123 4.43 -24.52 5.47
C PRO A 123 3.65 -23.68 6.47
N ASN A 124 3.63 -22.38 6.26
CA ASN A 124 2.94 -21.45 7.13
C ASN A 124 1.51 -21.17 6.64
N ILE A 125 0.69 -20.74 7.56
CA ILE A 125 -0.67 -20.29 7.24
C ILE A 125 -0.58 -18.89 6.64
N GLN A 126 -1.08 -18.75 5.42
CA GLN A 126 -1.12 -17.46 4.74
C GLN A 126 -2.05 -16.47 5.47
N ARG A 127 -1.51 -15.30 5.77
CA ARG A 127 -2.26 -14.14 6.27
C ARG A 127 -1.91 -12.94 5.42
N LYS A 128 -2.49 -12.92 4.23
CA LYS A 128 -2.22 -11.88 3.22
C LYS A 128 -2.67 -10.52 3.74
N PHE A 129 -1.77 -9.55 3.78
CA PHE A 129 -2.04 -8.17 4.20
C PHE A 129 -1.73 -7.14 3.11
N MET A 130 -1.06 -7.54 2.05
CA MET A 130 -0.80 -6.74 0.85
C MET A 130 -1.21 -7.53 -0.39
N GLY A 131 -1.72 -6.83 -1.39
CA GLY A 131 -2.11 -7.44 -2.66
C GLY A 131 -3.19 -6.63 -3.37
N ASP A 132 -3.82 -7.23 -4.35
CA ASP A 132 -4.85 -6.58 -5.15
C ASP A 132 -6.01 -6.14 -4.27
N SER A 133 -6.50 -4.93 -4.50
CA SER A 133 -7.65 -4.37 -3.81
C SER A 133 -8.51 -3.59 -4.80
N PRO A 134 -9.62 -4.18 -5.28
CA PRO A 134 -10.55 -3.50 -6.18
C PRO A 134 -11.05 -2.16 -5.61
N LEU A 135 -11.18 -2.07 -4.29
CA LEU A 135 -11.57 -0.82 -3.63
C LEU A 135 -10.53 0.28 -3.84
N VAL A 136 -9.24 -0.02 -3.68
CA VAL A 136 -8.17 0.96 -3.89
C VAL A 136 -8.00 1.27 -5.36
N GLU A 137 -8.16 0.30 -6.24
CA GLU A 137 -8.14 0.51 -7.70
C GLU A 137 -9.24 1.49 -8.11
N LEU A 138 -10.45 1.33 -7.59
CA LEU A 138 -11.55 2.26 -7.86
C LEU A 138 -11.25 3.67 -7.36
N LYS A 139 -10.69 3.80 -6.16
CA LYS A 139 -10.25 5.09 -5.63
C LYS A 139 -9.14 5.72 -6.46
N ALA A 140 -8.18 4.93 -6.94
CA ALA A 140 -7.12 5.39 -7.81
C ALA A 140 -7.67 5.93 -9.14
N GLN A 141 -8.62 5.22 -9.73
CA GLN A 141 -9.32 5.68 -10.94
C GLN A 141 -10.04 7.01 -10.71
N LEU A 142 -10.71 7.16 -9.58
CA LEU A 142 -11.39 8.40 -9.22
C LEU A 142 -10.41 9.57 -9.02
N ILE A 143 -9.28 9.33 -8.37
CA ILE A 143 -8.21 10.33 -8.19
C ILE A 143 -7.69 10.80 -9.55
N LEU A 144 -7.41 9.87 -10.47
CA LEU A 144 -6.93 10.19 -11.81
C LEU A 144 -7.99 10.90 -12.66
N TYR A 145 -9.23 10.47 -12.57
CA TYR A 145 -10.35 11.13 -13.25
C TYR A 145 -10.51 12.59 -12.79
N ASN A 146 -10.46 12.84 -11.47
CA ASN A 146 -10.55 14.18 -10.94
C ASN A 146 -9.36 15.06 -11.35
N LEU A 147 -8.16 14.48 -11.45
CA LEU A 147 -7.00 15.18 -12.00
C LEU A 147 -7.27 15.63 -13.44
N LEU A 148 -7.68 14.70 -14.31
CA LEU A 148 -7.98 15.04 -15.71
C LEU A 148 -9.06 16.12 -15.82
N LYS A 149 -10.13 16.00 -15.04
CA LYS A 149 -11.21 16.98 -15.02
C LYS A 149 -10.75 18.36 -14.56
N SER A 150 -9.73 18.45 -13.70
CA SER A 150 -9.20 19.73 -13.21
C SER A 150 -8.30 20.44 -14.22
N ILE A 151 -7.82 19.75 -15.24
CA ILE A 151 -6.88 20.25 -16.24
C ILE A 151 -7.61 20.67 -17.52
N ILE A 152 -8.70 20.02 -17.83
CA ILE A 152 -9.56 20.29 -18.99
C ILE A 152 -10.59 21.37 -18.61
#